data_2f85413520bf6e67d35a20641d1cb73a
#
_entry.id   2f85413520bf6e67d35a20641d1cb73a
#
_cell.length_a   1.000
_cell.length_b   1.000
_cell.length_c   1.000
_cell.angle_alpha   90.00
_cell.angle_beta   90.00
_cell.angle_gamma   90.00
#
_symmetry.space_group_name_H-M   'P 1'
#
loop_
_entity.id
_entity.type
_entity.pdbx_description
1 polymer ?
#
loop_
_entity_poly.entity_id
_entity_poly.type
_entity_poly.pdbx_seq_one_letter_code
_entity_poly.pdbx_strand_id
1 'polypeptide(L)'
;QPMDMLKETCPWCRKDVQVEAGRERRYTCSRCQKDFTYTPDPARAKETSPAPPVQVVAAPPSDFVETPSVKDLVDRTLAYIKDGLHVHLCGPAGSGKTTLALHVAQLLGRPVVLIHGDDEMGTADLVGKESGYKRSYTHDNYVHTVLKVDEEMKPMWVGRALTEACQSGCTVVYDEFTRSRPEANNVLLSVLEERVLPLRGKSIPVHADFRILFTSNPAEYAGVHGAQDALLDRMVTIMVRGFDQATEAAITQERSGLPLAEVERIIVLIRAFRDAGLKTSTASVRPAILISRILQVRGGHVYAGDTVFVQSCRDVLLSQARRMGSSPEEDQQNEETLLRLIHEICSVPLPTVCPTPKAASHEVETDDLMAELGEDKEVQELLLRKLRQKGLNRKQLTELLKS
;
A
#
# COMPACT_ATOMS: atom_id res chain seq x y z
N GLN A 1 19.79 21.93 6.67
CA GLN A 1 18.87 22.15 5.54
C GLN A 1 19.31 23.43 4.85
N PRO A 2 19.51 23.47 3.52
CA PRO A 2 19.79 24.70 2.82
C PRO A 2 18.56 25.63 2.95
N MET A 3 18.78 26.88 3.34
CA MET A 3 17.73 27.88 3.42
C MET A 3 17.37 28.33 2.01
N ASP A 4 16.09 28.21 1.65
CA ASP A 4 15.57 28.69 0.36
C ASP A 4 15.62 30.20 0.33
N MET A 5 16.45 30.75 -0.55
CA MET A 5 16.62 32.18 -0.76
C MET A 5 15.81 32.64 -1.98
N LEU A 6 14.94 33.60 -1.78
CA LEU A 6 14.14 34.24 -2.85
C LEU A 6 14.73 35.59 -3.24
N LYS A 7 14.52 36.01 -4.50
CA LYS A 7 14.82 37.34 -4.95
C LYS A 7 13.57 38.22 -4.81
N GLU A 8 13.65 39.27 -3.98
CA GLU A 8 12.62 40.26 -3.82
C GLU A 8 13.12 41.63 -4.23
N THR A 9 12.23 42.45 -4.75
CA THR A 9 12.59 43.78 -5.29
C THR A 9 12.48 44.84 -4.20
N CYS A 10 13.57 45.55 -3.96
CA CYS A 10 13.56 46.69 -3.00
C CYS A 10 12.49 47.71 -3.37
N PRO A 11 11.59 48.05 -2.43
CA PRO A 11 10.47 49.02 -2.72
C PRO A 11 10.97 50.41 -3.09
N TRP A 12 12.19 50.78 -2.70
CA TRP A 12 12.72 52.16 -2.86
C TRP A 12 13.56 52.35 -4.11
N CYS A 13 14.34 51.36 -4.49
CA CYS A 13 15.27 51.53 -5.63
C CYS A 13 15.15 50.41 -6.68
N ARG A 14 14.21 49.51 -6.52
CA ARG A 14 13.90 48.38 -7.42
C ARG A 14 15.08 47.41 -7.71
N LYS A 15 16.10 47.38 -6.84
CA LYS A 15 17.15 46.39 -6.94
C LYS A 15 16.70 45.09 -6.29
N ASP A 16 17.07 43.96 -6.90
CA ASP A 16 16.81 42.63 -6.32
C ASP A 16 17.65 42.44 -5.06
N VAL A 17 17.00 41.96 -4.00
CA VAL A 17 17.58 41.64 -2.70
C VAL A 17 17.23 40.18 -2.42
N GLN A 18 18.20 39.41 -1.95
CA GLN A 18 17.94 38.01 -1.52
C GLN A 18 17.30 38.01 -0.14
N VAL A 19 16.15 37.35 -0.01
CA VAL A 19 15.39 37.21 1.23
C VAL A 19 15.14 35.74 1.56
N GLU A 20 15.03 35.40 2.83
CA GLU A 20 14.68 34.05 3.27
C GLU A 20 13.18 33.77 3.02
N ALA A 21 12.86 32.67 2.35
CA ALA A 21 11.49 32.24 2.12
C ALA A 21 10.79 31.87 3.44
N GLY A 22 9.52 32.24 3.57
CA GLY A 22 8.64 31.73 4.62
C GLY A 22 8.72 32.43 5.99
N ARG A 23 9.53 33.45 6.18
CA ARG A 23 9.57 34.24 7.44
C ARG A 23 9.52 35.74 7.19
N GLU A 24 8.72 36.42 7.98
CA GLU A 24 8.76 37.89 8.03
C GLU A 24 10.07 38.35 8.64
N ARG A 25 10.83 39.14 7.88
CA ARG A 25 12.14 39.65 8.34
C ARG A 25 12.48 40.99 7.71
N ARG A 26 13.25 41.78 8.43
CA ARG A 26 13.73 43.09 7.97
C ARG A 26 15.06 42.92 7.19
N TYR A 27 15.12 43.54 6.01
CA TYR A 27 16.28 43.49 5.12
C TYR A 27 16.74 44.90 4.77
N THR A 28 18.05 45.09 4.66
CA THR A 28 18.65 46.36 4.22
C THR A 28 19.07 46.25 2.76
N CYS A 29 18.59 47.11 1.92
CA CYS A 29 18.99 47.09 0.50
C CYS A 29 20.45 47.54 0.33
N SER A 30 21.28 46.75 -0.33
CA SER A 30 22.70 47.06 -0.56
C SER A 30 22.93 48.23 -1.50
N ARG A 31 21.91 48.70 -2.27
CA ARG A 31 22.03 49.81 -3.19
C ARG A 31 21.63 51.16 -2.60
N CYS A 32 20.47 51.22 -1.92
CA CYS A 32 19.94 52.46 -1.38
C CYS A 32 20.05 52.62 0.14
N GLN A 33 20.60 51.61 0.83
CA GLN A 33 20.81 51.53 2.28
C GLN A 33 19.52 51.70 3.11
N LYS A 34 18.36 51.56 2.49
CA LYS A 34 17.06 51.63 3.18
C LYS A 34 16.58 50.27 3.60
N ASP A 35 15.98 50.20 4.77
CA ASP A 35 15.38 48.98 5.31
C ASP A 35 13.97 48.80 4.78
N PHE A 36 13.60 47.53 4.53
CA PHE A 36 12.24 47.11 4.23
C PHE A 36 11.94 45.80 4.89
N THR A 37 10.70 45.57 5.24
CA THR A 37 10.26 44.30 5.81
C THR A 37 9.69 43.42 4.71
N TYR A 38 10.27 42.22 4.58
CA TYR A 38 9.69 41.16 3.75
C TYR A 38 8.61 40.45 4.55
N THR A 39 7.40 40.49 4.08
CA THR A 39 6.28 39.73 4.62
C THR A 39 5.94 38.64 3.62
N PRO A 40 6.08 37.37 3.96
CA PRO A 40 5.73 36.27 3.05
C PRO A 40 4.28 36.40 2.64
N ASP A 41 4.01 36.43 1.35
CA ASP A 41 2.66 36.35 0.82
C ASP A 41 2.09 34.96 1.13
N PRO A 42 0.99 34.85 1.92
CA PRO A 42 0.38 33.57 2.23
C PRO A 42 -0.09 32.81 0.98
N ALA A 43 -0.34 33.51 -0.13
CA ALA A 43 -0.62 32.88 -1.41
C ALA A 43 0.63 32.23 -2.02
N ARG A 44 1.81 32.84 -1.85
CA ARG A 44 3.10 32.35 -2.35
C ARG A 44 3.66 31.20 -1.50
N ALA A 45 3.37 31.18 -0.20
CA ALA A 45 3.71 30.06 0.68
C ALA A 45 2.96 28.75 0.33
N LYS A 46 1.82 28.86 -0.34
CA LYS A 46 1.08 27.70 -0.87
C LYS A 46 1.63 27.22 -2.23
N GLU A 47 2.40 28.03 -2.94
CA GLU A 47 3.00 27.65 -4.24
C GLU A 47 4.24 26.75 -4.09
N THR A 48 4.89 26.74 -2.93
CA THR A 48 6.05 25.88 -2.62
C THR A 48 5.70 24.63 -1.82
N SER A 49 4.41 24.38 -1.57
CA SER A 49 4.00 23.08 -1.06
C SER A 49 4.13 22.08 -2.21
N PRO A 50 5.08 21.12 -2.16
CA PRO A 50 5.11 20.06 -3.16
C PRO A 50 3.72 19.43 -3.17
N ALA A 51 3.21 19.10 -4.36
CA ALA A 51 2.01 18.28 -4.51
C ALA A 51 2.11 17.12 -3.50
N PRO A 52 1.01 16.76 -2.81
CA PRO A 52 1.09 15.68 -1.81
C PRO A 52 1.81 14.51 -2.46
N PRO A 53 2.87 13.98 -1.82
CA PRO A 53 3.69 12.96 -2.45
C PRO A 53 2.76 11.85 -2.90
N VAL A 54 2.92 11.41 -4.16
CA VAL A 54 2.34 10.15 -4.63
C VAL A 54 2.54 9.19 -3.48
N GLN A 55 1.49 8.53 -3.00
CA GLN A 55 1.64 7.53 -1.96
C GLN A 55 2.47 6.39 -2.55
N VAL A 56 3.79 6.58 -2.50
CA VAL A 56 4.74 5.51 -2.75
C VAL A 56 4.52 4.52 -1.63
N VAL A 57 3.87 3.43 -1.94
CA VAL A 57 3.63 2.37 -0.96
C VAL A 57 4.99 1.87 -0.52
N ALA A 58 5.32 2.13 0.73
CA ALA A 58 6.44 1.49 1.38
C ALA A 58 6.31 -0.03 1.22
N ALA A 59 7.46 -0.71 1.31
CA ALA A 59 7.62 -2.16 1.17
C ALA A 59 6.38 -2.98 1.57
N PRO A 60 6.03 -4.07 0.84
CA PRO A 60 5.03 -5.01 1.31
C PRO A 60 5.42 -5.48 2.69
N PRO A 61 4.44 -5.93 3.45
CA PRO A 61 4.73 -6.53 4.74
C PRO A 61 5.84 -7.59 4.57
N SER A 62 6.82 -7.57 5.46
CA SER A 62 7.96 -8.50 5.52
C SER A 62 7.55 -9.99 5.61
N ASP A 63 6.27 -10.25 5.70
CA ASP A 63 5.60 -11.52 5.94
C ASP A 63 4.91 -12.08 4.68
N PHE A 64 5.48 -11.85 3.49
CA PHE A 64 5.04 -12.51 2.27
C PHE A 64 5.55 -13.95 2.22
N VAL A 65 4.62 -14.90 2.13
CA VAL A 65 4.93 -16.34 2.14
C VAL A 65 5.01 -16.86 0.71
N GLU A 66 6.19 -17.29 0.29
CA GLU A 66 6.42 -17.96 -0.99
C GLU A 66 6.29 -19.47 -0.83
N THR A 67 5.12 -20.03 -1.15
CA THR A 67 4.95 -21.46 -1.39
C THR A 67 5.11 -21.77 -2.89
N PRO A 68 5.26 -23.05 -3.29
CA PRO A 68 5.39 -23.38 -4.72
C PRO A 68 4.25 -22.85 -5.58
N SER A 69 3.01 -22.90 -5.10
CA SER A 69 1.83 -22.38 -5.82
C SER A 69 1.80 -20.86 -5.89
N VAL A 70 2.22 -20.17 -4.84
CA VAL A 70 2.36 -18.70 -4.83
C VAL A 70 3.50 -18.27 -5.76
N LYS A 71 4.63 -18.98 -5.73
CA LYS A 71 5.78 -18.71 -6.57
C LYS A 71 5.43 -18.82 -8.06
N ASP A 72 4.70 -19.85 -8.48
CA ASP A 72 4.23 -19.98 -9.87
C ASP A 72 3.41 -18.76 -10.30
N LEU A 73 2.50 -18.26 -9.43
CA LEU A 73 1.73 -17.04 -9.72
C LEU A 73 2.62 -15.80 -9.82
N VAL A 74 3.61 -15.65 -8.92
CA VAL A 74 4.58 -14.55 -8.96
C VAL A 74 5.40 -14.60 -10.24
N ASP A 75 5.99 -15.75 -10.55
CA ASP A 75 6.87 -15.92 -11.71
C ASP A 75 6.14 -15.64 -13.04
N ARG A 76 4.92 -16.17 -13.21
CA ARG A 76 4.09 -15.89 -14.40
C ARG A 76 3.71 -14.41 -14.50
N THR A 77 3.25 -13.82 -13.40
CA THR A 77 2.86 -12.41 -13.38
C THR A 77 4.07 -11.51 -13.71
N LEU A 78 5.21 -11.80 -13.11
CA LEU A 78 6.45 -11.07 -13.32
C LEU A 78 6.97 -11.20 -14.76
N ALA A 79 6.88 -12.41 -15.36
CA ALA A 79 7.28 -12.65 -16.75
C ALA A 79 6.44 -11.79 -17.71
N TYR A 80 5.11 -11.79 -17.56
CA TYR A 80 4.23 -11.01 -18.44
C TYR A 80 4.46 -9.50 -18.29
N ILE A 81 4.60 -9.00 -17.08
CA ILE A 81 4.84 -7.56 -16.82
C ILE A 81 6.22 -7.11 -17.37
N LYS A 82 7.25 -7.95 -17.24
CA LYS A 82 8.58 -7.65 -17.80
C LYS A 82 8.58 -7.59 -19.32
N ASP A 83 7.78 -8.42 -19.97
CA ASP A 83 7.57 -8.41 -21.42
C ASP A 83 6.69 -7.24 -21.91
N GLY A 84 6.23 -6.39 -20.99
CA GLY A 84 5.43 -5.21 -21.31
C GLY A 84 3.92 -5.45 -21.38
N LEU A 85 3.46 -6.66 -21.08
CA LEU A 85 2.04 -6.98 -21.01
C LEU A 85 1.42 -6.42 -19.73
N HIS A 86 0.16 -6.04 -19.83
CA HIS A 86 -0.61 -5.61 -18.65
C HIS A 86 -1.28 -6.82 -18.02
N VAL A 87 -1.22 -6.93 -16.69
CA VAL A 87 -1.74 -8.09 -15.97
C VAL A 87 -2.90 -7.71 -15.06
N HIS A 88 -3.94 -8.52 -15.15
CA HIS A 88 -5.13 -8.44 -14.31
C HIS A 88 -5.24 -9.69 -13.44
N LEU A 89 -5.19 -9.52 -12.12
CA LEU A 89 -5.40 -10.58 -11.13
C LEU A 89 -6.87 -10.61 -10.73
N CYS A 90 -7.60 -11.61 -11.17
CA CYS A 90 -9.02 -11.79 -10.86
C CYS A 90 -9.24 -12.95 -9.89
N GLY A 91 -10.13 -12.81 -8.93
CA GLY A 91 -10.44 -13.89 -7.99
C GLY A 91 -11.28 -13.42 -6.79
N PRO A 92 -11.73 -14.34 -5.95
CA PRO A 92 -12.59 -14.02 -4.83
C PRO A 92 -11.90 -13.13 -3.79
N ALA A 93 -12.70 -12.46 -2.95
CA ALA A 93 -12.20 -11.63 -1.87
C ALA A 93 -11.38 -12.48 -0.89
N GLY A 94 -10.22 -11.94 -0.46
CA GLY A 94 -9.34 -12.61 0.50
C GLY A 94 -8.42 -13.70 -0.07
N SER A 95 -8.33 -13.84 -1.41
CA SER A 95 -7.39 -14.72 -2.10
C SER A 95 -5.97 -14.16 -2.26
N GLY A 96 -5.65 -13.01 -1.64
CA GLY A 96 -4.29 -12.46 -1.63
C GLY A 96 -3.89 -11.65 -2.88
N LYS A 97 -4.81 -11.30 -3.80
CA LYS A 97 -4.51 -10.58 -5.05
C LYS A 97 -3.73 -9.29 -4.86
N THR A 98 -4.19 -8.42 -3.95
CA THR A 98 -3.54 -7.14 -3.66
C THR A 98 -2.13 -7.35 -3.10
N THR A 99 -1.96 -8.32 -2.19
CA THR A 99 -0.65 -8.68 -1.62
C THR A 99 0.29 -9.21 -2.71
N LEU A 100 -0.21 -10.08 -3.59
CA LEU A 100 0.54 -10.61 -4.74
C LEU A 100 0.94 -9.49 -5.71
N ALA A 101 0.00 -8.59 -6.07
CA ALA A 101 0.27 -7.46 -6.96
C ALA A 101 1.34 -6.53 -6.39
N LEU A 102 1.27 -6.19 -5.10
CA LEU A 102 2.26 -5.36 -4.42
C LEU A 102 3.63 -6.04 -4.37
N HIS A 103 3.67 -7.34 -4.09
CA HIS A 103 4.92 -8.11 -4.08
C HIS A 103 5.57 -8.13 -5.46
N VAL A 104 4.83 -8.44 -6.52
CA VAL A 104 5.33 -8.40 -7.91
C VAL A 104 5.78 -7.00 -8.30
N ALA A 105 5.02 -5.96 -7.94
CA ALA A 105 5.37 -4.57 -8.22
C ALA A 105 6.72 -4.18 -7.61
N GLN A 106 7.03 -4.67 -6.40
CA GLN A 106 8.35 -4.44 -5.78
C GLN A 106 9.49 -5.18 -6.48
N LEU A 107 9.26 -6.43 -6.93
CA LEU A 107 10.27 -7.19 -7.67
C LEU A 107 10.67 -6.52 -8.99
N LEU A 108 9.87 -5.57 -9.47
CA LEU A 108 10.22 -4.72 -10.62
C LEU A 108 11.23 -3.61 -10.27
N GLY A 109 11.47 -3.32 -8.98
CA GLY A 109 12.47 -2.36 -8.52
C GLY A 109 12.17 -0.90 -8.85
N ARG A 110 10.88 -0.55 -9.11
CA ARG A 110 10.41 0.81 -9.38
C ARG A 110 9.53 1.32 -8.24
N PRO A 111 9.38 2.64 -8.08
CA PRO A 111 8.41 3.18 -7.12
C PRO A 111 7.02 2.63 -7.40
N VAL A 112 6.32 2.22 -6.34
CA VAL A 112 4.98 1.61 -6.45
C VAL A 112 3.92 2.62 -6.04
N VAL A 113 2.93 2.81 -6.91
CA VAL A 113 1.76 3.65 -6.66
C VAL A 113 0.54 2.76 -6.51
N LEU A 114 -0.14 2.84 -5.37
CA LEU A 114 -1.37 2.11 -5.11
C LEU A 114 -2.57 3.03 -5.37
N ILE A 115 -3.48 2.57 -6.22
CA ILE A 115 -4.77 3.22 -6.48
C ILE A 115 -5.85 2.22 -6.06
N HIS A 116 -6.79 2.66 -5.22
CA HIS A 116 -7.96 1.85 -4.86
C HIS A 116 -9.17 2.29 -5.68
N GLY A 117 -9.83 1.32 -6.32
CA GLY A 117 -11.09 1.56 -7.01
C GLY A 117 -12.22 1.91 -6.04
N ASP A 118 -13.00 2.93 -6.41
CA ASP A 118 -14.14 3.42 -5.66
C ASP A 118 -15.25 3.81 -6.64
N ASP A 119 -16.51 3.60 -6.27
CA ASP A 119 -17.69 3.94 -7.08
C ASP A 119 -17.92 5.46 -7.25
N GLU A 120 -17.35 6.28 -6.37
CA GLU A 120 -17.32 7.74 -6.52
C GLU A 120 -16.17 8.24 -7.40
N MET A 121 -15.18 7.38 -7.71
CA MET A 121 -14.00 7.75 -8.46
C MET A 121 -14.32 8.09 -9.91
N GLY A 122 -13.99 9.32 -10.31
CA GLY A 122 -14.07 9.81 -11.69
C GLY A 122 -12.71 9.89 -12.37
N THR A 123 -12.70 10.19 -13.67
CA THR A 123 -11.47 10.39 -14.45
C THR A 123 -10.55 11.47 -13.84
N ALA A 124 -11.14 12.52 -13.26
CA ALA A 124 -10.39 13.60 -12.62
C ALA A 124 -9.62 13.15 -11.38
N ASP A 125 -10.08 12.11 -10.70
CA ASP A 125 -9.42 11.56 -9.52
C ASP A 125 -8.24 10.67 -9.88
N LEU A 126 -8.26 10.04 -11.05
CA LEU A 126 -7.13 9.30 -11.61
C LEU A 126 -6.07 10.22 -12.22
N VAL A 127 -6.51 11.15 -13.08
CA VAL A 127 -5.62 11.93 -13.95
C VAL A 127 -5.25 13.28 -13.32
N GLY A 128 -6.18 13.91 -12.64
CA GLY A 128 -6.04 15.24 -12.05
C GLY A 128 -7.10 16.22 -12.50
N LYS A 129 -7.13 17.37 -11.86
CA LYS A 129 -8.09 18.44 -12.12
C LYS A 129 -7.46 19.82 -12.03
N GLU A 130 -8.15 20.80 -12.60
CA GLU A 130 -7.81 22.19 -12.36
C GLU A 130 -8.14 22.56 -10.91
N SER A 131 -7.15 23.11 -10.22
CA SER A 131 -7.33 23.59 -8.85
C SER A 131 -6.65 24.97 -8.74
N GLY A 132 -7.48 26.00 -8.64
CA GLY A 132 -6.98 27.37 -8.55
C GLY A 132 -6.56 28.00 -9.88
N TYR A 133 -6.11 29.25 -9.80
CA TYR A 133 -5.63 30.04 -10.94
C TYR A 133 -4.28 30.67 -10.61
N LYS A 134 -3.35 30.55 -11.55
CA LYS A 134 -2.10 31.29 -11.49
C LYS A 134 -2.32 32.70 -12.13
N ARG A 135 -2.19 33.73 -11.32
CA ARG A 135 -2.29 35.12 -11.75
C ARG A 135 -0.89 35.61 -12.04
N SER A 136 -0.60 35.99 -13.31
CA SER A 136 0.67 36.61 -13.66
C SER A 136 0.41 38.05 -14.13
N TYR A 137 1.17 38.96 -13.58
CA TYR A 137 1.15 40.35 -13.97
C TYR A 137 2.39 40.64 -14.78
N THR A 138 2.22 41.07 -16.03
CA THR A 138 3.32 41.58 -16.85
C THR A 138 3.20 43.08 -16.93
N HIS A 139 4.16 43.75 -16.34
CA HIS A 139 4.29 45.23 -16.48
C HIS A 139 5.23 45.54 -17.62
N ASP A 140 4.69 46.07 -18.70
CA ASP A 140 5.49 46.55 -19.81
C ASP A 140 5.68 48.08 -19.67
N ASN A 141 6.90 48.50 -19.42
CA ASN A 141 7.32 49.89 -19.22
C ASN A 141 8.11 50.45 -20.44
N TYR A 142 7.91 49.86 -21.64
CA TYR A 142 8.69 50.23 -22.81
C TYR A 142 8.40 51.66 -23.30
N VAL A 143 7.22 52.22 -23.00
CA VAL A 143 6.84 53.58 -23.30
C VAL A 143 6.48 54.28 -21.99
N HIS A 144 7.25 55.31 -21.60
CA HIS A 144 7.12 56.01 -20.32
C HIS A 144 5.75 56.70 -20.06
N THR A 145 4.87 56.74 -21.03
CA THR A 145 3.54 57.39 -20.95
C THR A 145 2.36 56.44 -20.94
N VAL A 146 2.55 55.15 -21.16
CA VAL A 146 1.47 54.14 -21.17
C VAL A 146 1.87 52.96 -20.29
N LEU A 147 1.13 52.77 -19.20
CA LEU A 147 1.25 51.59 -18.37
C LEU A 147 0.32 50.52 -18.94
N LYS A 148 0.88 49.54 -19.66
CA LYS A 148 0.14 48.38 -20.09
C LYS A 148 0.30 47.28 -19.02
N VAL A 149 -0.79 46.93 -18.34
CA VAL A 149 -0.86 45.84 -17.40
C VAL A 149 -1.64 44.72 -18.08
N ASP A 150 -0.93 43.70 -18.53
CA ASP A 150 -1.56 42.47 -19.01
C ASP A 150 -1.72 41.51 -17.83
N GLU A 151 -2.97 41.25 -17.43
CA GLU A 151 -3.32 40.31 -16.42
C GLU A 151 -3.71 38.99 -17.09
N GLU A 152 -2.90 37.96 -16.95
CA GLU A 152 -3.17 36.63 -17.47
C GLU A 152 -3.52 35.67 -16.31
N MET A 153 -4.76 35.17 -16.32
CA MET A 153 -5.22 34.14 -15.39
C MET A 153 -5.12 32.80 -16.09
N LYS A 154 -4.15 31.99 -15.67
CA LYS A 154 -4.03 30.59 -16.14
C LYS A 154 -4.54 29.64 -15.06
N PRO A 155 -5.46 28.73 -15.39
CA PRO A 155 -5.84 27.66 -14.44
C PRO A 155 -4.62 26.80 -14.10
N MET A 156 -4.46 26.51 -12.82
CA MET A 156 -3.38 25.67 -12.34
C MET A 156 -3.84 24.21 -12.35
N TRP A 157 -3.07 23.37 -13.02
CA TRP A 157 -3.32 21.94 -13.06
C TRP A 157 -2.63 21.24 -11.89
N VAL A 158 -3.39 20.35 -11.19
CA VAL A 158 -2.85 19.46 -10.19
C VAL A 158 -2.97 18.04 -10.70
N GLY A 159 -1.85 17.40 -11.04
CA GLY A 159 -1.75 16.01 -11.43
C GLY A 159 -2.17 15.09 -10.28
N ARG A 160 -2.63 13.89 -10.62
CA ARG A 160 -2.96 12.83 -9.67
C ARG A 160 -2.09 11.60 -9.91
N ALA A 161 -2.27 10.60 -9.07
CA ALA A 161 -1.44 9.42 -8.99
C ALA A 161 -1.11 8.76 -10.36
N LEU A 162 -2.10 8.63 -11.24
CA LEU A 162 -1.88 8.04 -12.57
C LEU A 162 -1.00 8.92 -13.47
N THR A 163 -1.22 10.23 -13.49
CA THR A 163 -0.44 11.16 -14.31
C THR A 163 1.03 11.15 -13.89
N GLU A 164 1.29 11.25 -12.60
CA GLU A 164 2.65 11.23 -12.05
C GLU A 164 3.32 9.89 -12.30
N ALA A 165 2.59 8.77 -12.14
CA ALA A 165 3.12 7.44 -12.41
C ALA A 165 3.47 7.25 -13.90
N CYS A 166 2.60 7.72 -14.81
CA CYS A 166 2.86 7.66 -16.26
C CYS A 166 4.10 8.46 -16.66
N GLN A 167 4.34 9.62 -16.04
CA GLN A 167 5.49 10.48 -16.35
C GLN A 167 6.79 9.98 -15.74
N SER A 168 6.73 9.43 -14.52
CA SER A 168 7.91 9.02 -13.73
C SER A 168 8.32 7.55 -13.95
N GLY A 169 7.55 6.76 -14.68
CA GLY A 169 7.83 5.34 -14.91
C GLY A 169 7.64 4.47 -13.67
N CYS A 170 6.68 4.84 -12.81
CA CYS A 170 6.33 4.05 -11.65
C CYS A 170 5.57 2.78 -12.04
N THR A 171 5.53 1.81 -11.12
CA THR A 171 4.62 0.66 -11.21
C THR A 171 3.34 1.00 -10.46
N VAL A 172 2.21 0.94 -11.16
CA VAL A 172 0.88 1.16 -10.56
C VAL A 172 0.26 -0.18 -10.19
N VAL A 173 -0.28 -0.28 -8.99
CA VAL A 173 -1.20 -1.34 -8.57
C VAL A 173 -2.59 -0.69 -8.45
N TYR A 174 -3.49 -1.02 -9.38
CA TYR A 174 -4.87 -0.56 -9.35
C TYR A 174 -5.75 -1.65 -8.73
N ASP A 175 -5.94 -1.51 -7.44
CA ASP A 175 -6.66 -2.48 -6.61
C ASP A 175 -8.17 -2.29 -6.72
N GLU A 176 -8.91 -3.38 -6.88
CA GLU A 176 -10.37 -3.39 -7.06
C GLU A 176 -10.87 -2.43 -8.17
N PHE A 177 -10.18 -2.37 -9.33
CA PHE A 177 -10.45 -1.39 -10.39
C PHE A 177 -11.89 -1.46 -10.93
N THR A 178 -12.56 -2.61 -10.84
CA THR A 178 -13.95 -2.81 -11.24
C THR A 178 -14.97 -2.17 -10.29
N ARG A 179 -14.55 -1.63 -9.16
CA ARG A 179 -15.39 -0.80 -8.29
C ARG A 179 -15.51 0.62 -8.81
N SER A 180 -14.52 1.09 -9.56
CA SER A 180 -14.58 2.41 -10.19
C SER A 180 -15.55 2.40 -11.36
N ARG A 181 -16.18 3.54 -11.59
CA ARG A 181 -17.10 3.70 -12.72
C ARG A 181 -16.38 3.43 -14.04
N PRO A 182 -17.02 2.77 -15.00
CA PRO A 182 -16.43 2.47 -16.31
C PRO A 182 -15.86 3.72 -16.99
N GLU A 183 -16.54 4.87 -16.85
CA GLU A 183 -16.14 6.15 -17.44
C GLU A 183 -14.79 6.66 -16.89
N ALA A 184 -14.51 6.39 -15.61
CA ALA A 184 -13.23 6.75 -15.01
C ALA A 184 -12.07 5.98 -15.65
N ASN A 185 -12.32 4.74 -16.03
CA ASN A 185 -11.34 3.82 -16.58
C ASN A 185 -11.06 4.02 -18.07
N ASN A 186 -11.88 4.81 -18.80
CA ASN A 186 -11.69 5.06 -20.25
C ASN A 186 -10.32 5.63 -20.59
N VAL A 187 -9.75 6.45 -19.72
CA VAL A 187 -8.42 7.03 -19.91
C VAL A 187 -7.33 5.97 -20.01
N LEU A 188 -7.54 4.81 -19.39
CA LEU A 188 -6.59 3.70 -19.41
C LEU A 188 -6.47 3.04 -20.79
N LEU A 189 -7.50 3.11 -21.64
CA LEU A 189 -7.45 2.55 -22.99
C LEU A 189 -6.27 3.12 -23.79
N SER A 190 -6.16 4.45 -23.83
CA SER A 190 -5.04 5.13 -24.50
C SER A 190 -3.69 4.89 -23.79
N VAL A 191 -3.69 4.80 -22.46
CA VAL A 191 -2.46 4.51 -21.70
C VAL A 191 -1.92 3.12 -22.00
N LEU A 192 -2.80 2.11 -22.10
CA LEU A 192 -2.41 0.72 -22.29
C LEU A 192 -2.02 0.43 -23.75
N GLU A 193 -2.75 0.97 -24.72
CA GLU A 193 -2.57 0.65 -26.14
C GLU A 193 -1.61 1.61 -26.83
N GLU A 194 -1.90 2.93 -26.72
CA GLU A 194 -1.16 3.96 -27.45
C GLU A 194 0.06 4.47 -26.68
N ARG A 195 0.21 4.09 -25.41
CA ARG A 195 1.26 4.59 -24.52
C ARG A 195 1.21 6.11 -24.37
N VAL A 196 -0.01 6.67 -24.35
CA VAL A 196 -0.27 8.10 -24.26
C VAL A 196 -1.36 8.36 -23.22
N LEU A 197 -1.14 9.32 -22.35
CA LEU A 197 -2.15 9.82 -21.42
C LEU A 197 -2.80 11.06 -22.00
N PRO A 198 -4.08 11.02 -22.42
CA PRO A 198 -4.79 12.21 -22.92
C PRO A 198 -5.07 13.16 -21.77
N LEU A 199 -4.61 14.42 -21.90
CA LEU A 199 -4.79 15.46 -20.90
C LEU A 199 -5.12 16.79 -21.58
N ARG A 200 -6.39 17.24 -21.52
CA ARG A 200 -6.82 18.57 -21.99
C ARG A 200 -6.41 18.91 -23.44
N GLY A 201 -6.64 18.00 -24.35
CA GLY A 201 -6.25 18.18 -25.76
C GLY A 201 -4.74 18.09 -26.01
N LYS A 202 -3.96 17.72 -24.99
CA LYS A 202 -2.55 17.34 -25.10
C LYS A 202 -2.43 15.86 -24.83
N SER A 203 -1.48 15.23 -25.48
CA SER A 203 -1.11 13.85 -25.26
C SER A 203 0.23 13.81 -24.53
N ILE A 204 0.25 13.22 -23.32
CA ILE A 204 1.48 13.05 -22.55
C ILE A 204 2.00 11.63 -22.85
N PRO A 205 3.24 11.49 -23.37
CA PRO A 205 3.81 10.17 -23.59
C PRO A 205 4.02 9.45 -22.27
N VAL A 206 3.65 8.18 -22.21
CA VAL A 206 3.84 7.31 -21.05
C VAL A 206 5.28 6.83 -21.02
N HIS A 207 5.93 6.95 -19.86
CA HIS A 207 7.32 6.52 -19.67
C HIS A 207 7.50 5.03 -20.06
N ALA A 208 8.64 4.70 -20.66
CA ALA A 208 8.90 3.33 -21.14
C ALA A 208 8.83 2.26 -20.03
N ASP A 209 9.24 2.65 -18.80
CA ASP A 209 9.24 1.76 -17.64
C ASP A 209 7.92 1.73 -16.87
N PHE A 210 6.92 2.53 -17.25
CA PHE A 210 5.60 2.48 -16.63
C PHE A 210 4.99 1.09 -16.78
N ARG A 211 4.52 0.53 -15.65
CA ARG A 211 3.81 -0.75 -15.59
C ARG A 211 2.56 -0.60 -14.75
N ILE A 212 1.54 -1.40 -15.05
CA ILE A 212 0.31 -1.40 -14.27
C ILE A 212 -0.19 -2.83 -14.06
N LEU A 213 -0.55 -3.13 -12.82
CA LEU A 213 -1.21 -4.36 -12.38
C LEU A 213 -2.60 -4.02 -11.91
N PHE A 214 -3.59 -4.78 -12.35
CA PHE A 214 -4.97 -4.62 -11.94
C PHE A 214 -5.39 -5.76 -11.01
N THR A 215 -6.24 -5.47 -10.04
CA THR A 215 -6.92 -6.51 -9.28
C THR A 215 -8.43 -6.29 -9.33
N SER A 216 -9.19 -7.37 -9.35
CA SER A 216 -10.65 -7.33 -9.23
C SER A 216 -11.22 -8.54 -8.50
N ASN A 217 -12.43 -8.37 -8.01
CA ASN A 217 -13.28 -9.46 -7.62
C ASN A 217 -14.18 -9.88 -8.80
N PRO A 218 -14.68 -11.13 -8.87
CA PRO A 218 -15.67 -11.53 -9.87
C PRO A 218 -16.90 -10.62 -9.85
N ALA A 219 -17.55 -10.44 -11.01
CA ALA A 219 -18.70 -9.56 -11.20
C ALA A 219 -19.92 -9.91 -10.35
N GLU A 220 -19.94 -11.08 -9.73
CA GLU A 220 -21.02 -11.57 -8.86
C GLU A 220 -21.08 -10.85 -7.48
N TYR A 221 -20.07 -10.05 -7.15
CA TYR A 221 -20.04 -9.31 -5.89
C TYR A 221 -20.75 -7.97 -6.02
N ALA A 222 -21.61 -7.65 -5.03
CA ALA A 222 -22.31 -6.37 -4.96
C ALA A 222 -21.31 -5.18 -4.98
N GLY A 223 -21.65 -4.13 -5.73
CA GLY A 223 -20.80 -2.94 -5.89
C GLY A 223 -19.63 -3.11 -6.86
N VAL A 224 -19.64 -4.15 -7.69
CA VAL A 224 -18.68 -4.35 -8.78
C VAL A 224 -19.36 -4.01 -10.11
N HIS A 225 -18.82 -3.04 -10.82
CA HIS A 225 -19.19 -2.78 -12.21
C HIS A 225 -18.60 -3.87 -13.11
N GLY A 226 -19.28 -4.25 -14.16
CA GLY A 226 -18.67 -5.09 -15.19
C GLY A 226 -17.41 -4.41 -15.72
N ALA A 227 -16.28 -5.14 -15.75
CA ALA A 227 -15.09 -4.61 -16.42
C ALA A 227 -15.44 -4.40 -17.89
N GLN A 228 -14.99 -3.27 -18.47
CA GLN A 228 -15.17 -3.05 -19.89
C GLN A 228 -14.39 -4.11 -20.68
N ASP A 229 -15.04 -4.80 -21.59
CA ASP A 229 -14.42 -5.81 -22.47
C ASP A 229 -13.20 -5.24 -23.17
N ALA A 230 -13.28 -3.99 -23.61
CA ALA A 230 -12.17 -3.27 -24.26
C ALA A 230 -10.91 -3.15 -23.38
N LEU A 231 -11.03 -3.04 -22.05
CA LEU A 231 -9.88 -3.05 -21.16
C LEU A 231 -9.36 -4.47 -20.94
N LEU A 232 -10.27 -5.43 -20.76
CA LEU A 232 -9.89 -6.83 -20.55
C LEU A 232 -9.14 -7.42 -21.74
N ASP A 233 -9.52 -7.06 -22.96
CA ASP A 233 -8.83 -7.47 -24.20
C ASP A 233 -7.36 -7.00 -24.27
N ARG A 234 -7.00 -5.96 -23.50
CA ARG A 234 -5.64 -5.40 -23.41
C ARG A 234 -4.82 -5.92 -22.26
N MET A 235 -5.36 -6.87 -21.50
CA MET A 235 -4.73 -7.42 -20.30
C MET A 235 -4.66 -8.94 -20.34
N VAL A 236 -3.62 -9.51 -19.74
CA VAL A 236 -3.59 -10.93 -19.44
C VAL A 236 -4.27 -11.17 -18.10
N THR A 237 -5.43 -11.81 -18.09
CA THR A 237 -6.13 -12.14 -16.86
C THR A 237 -5.62 -13.44 -16.25
N ILE A 238 -5.09 -13.35 -15.04
CA ILE A 238 -4.69 -14.50 -14.22
C ILE A 238 -5.74 -14.72 -13.14
N MET A 239 -6.34 -15.91 -13.14
CA MET A 239 -7.32 -16.30 -12.12
C MET A 239 -6.60 -16.74 -10.85
N VAL A 240 -6.69 -15.91 -9.80
CA VAL A 240 -6.18 -16.25 -8.46
C VAL A 240 -7.28 -17.01 -7.72
N ARG A 241 -7.23 -18.33 -7.83
CA ARG A 241 -8.14 -19.23 -7.12
C ARG A 241 -7.69 -19.40 -5.66
N GLY A 242 -8.46 -20.11 -4.86
CA GLY A 242 -8.03 -20.48 -3.50
C GLY A 242 -6.70 -21.23 -3.49
N PHE A 243 -5.97 -21.09 -2.42
CA PHE A 243 -4.70 -21.80 -2.23
C PHE A 243 -4.93 -23.28 -1.81
N ASP A 244 -3.92 -24.10 -1.99
CA ASP A 244 -3.87 -25.44 -1.39
C ASP A 244 -3.75 -25.34 0.14
N GLN A 245 -4.04 -26.46 0.80
CA GLN A 245 -4.08 -26.51 2.27
C GLN A 245 -2.74 -26.12 2.92
N ALA A 246 -1.64 -26.55 2.33
CA ALA A 246 -0.30 -26.26 2.84
C ALA A 246 0.01 -24.76 2.74
N THR A 247 -0.37 -24.14 1.65
CA THR A 247 -0.22 -22.67 1.43
C THR A 247 -1.12 -21.88 2.39
N GLU A 248 -2.40 -22.28 2.56
CA GLU A 248 -3.29 -21.64 3.54
C GLU A 248 -2.69 -21.73 4.96
N ALA A 249 -2.12 -22.88 5.33
CA ALA A 249 -1.50 -23.09 6.64
C ALA A 249 -0.23 -22.22 6.81
N ALA A 250 0.66 -22.22 5.83
CA ALA A 250 1.89 -21.41 5.87
C ALA A 250 1.59 -19.91 6.01
N ILE A 251 0.66 -19.37 5.20
CA ILE A 251 0.22 -17.98 5.29
C ILE A 251 -0.40 -17.68 6.66
N THR A 252 -1.25 -18.57 7.16
CA THR A 252 -1.93 -18.37 8.45
C THR A 252 -0.94 -18.40 9.60
N GLN A 253 0.01 -19.33 9.59
CA GLN A 253 1.07 -19.43 10.60
C GLN A 253 1.90 -18.15 10.65
N GLU A 254 2.43 -17.69 9.51
CA GLU A 254 3.27 -16.50 9.44
C GLU A 254 2.52 -15.25 9.94
N ARG A 255 1.25 -15.13 9.56
CA ARG A 255 0.39 -13.98 9.92
C ARG A 255 -0.11 -13.99 11.36
N SER A 256 -0.19 -15.14 12.00
CA SER A 256 -0.74 -15.27 13.35
C SER A 256 0.29 -15.59 14.42
N GLY A 257 1.39 -16.25 14.05
CA GLY A 257 2.37 -16.79 15.00
C GLY A 257 1.89 -18.02 15.79
N LEU A 258 0.72 -18.60 15.47
CA LEU A 258 0.19 -19.80 16.11
C LEU A 258 1.00 -21.03 15.66
N PRO A 259 1.19 -22.05 16.52
CA PRO A 259 1.86 -23.29 16.14
C PRO A 259 1.23 -23.96 14.92
N LEU A 260 2.06 -24.51 14.00
CA LEU A 260 1.59 -25.07 12.73
C LEU A 260 0.51 -26.14 12.92
N ALA A 261 0.66 -27.03 13.90
CA ALA A 261 -0.30 -28.09 14.17
C ALA A 261 -1.70 -27.55 14.54
N GLU A 262 -1.77 -26.43 15.25
CA GLU A 262 -3.03 -25.76 15.57
C GLU A 262 -3.60 -25.07 14.33
N VAL A 263 -2.76 -24.41 13.53
CA VAL A 263 -3.15 -23.78 12.26
C VAL A 263 -3.71 -24.80 11.28
N GLU A 264 -3.03 -25.92 11.08
CA GLU A 264 -3.49 -26.98 10.18
C GLU A 264 -4.87 -27.49 10.57
N ARG A 265 -5.13 -27.65 11.86
CA ARG A 265 -6.44 -28.09 12.37
C ARG A 265 -7.53 -27.03 12.10
N ILE A 266 -7.22 -25.74 12.27
CA ILE A 266 -8.13 -24.64 11.90
C ILE A 266 -8.44 -24.66 10.41
N ILE A 267 -7.43 -24.88 9.55
CA ILE A 267 -7.62 -24.95 8.10
C ILE A 267 -8.52 -26.14 7.72
N VAL A 268 -8.28 -27.30 8.31
CA VAL A 268 -9.14 -28.50 8.09
C VAL A 268 -10.59 -28.20 8.47
N LEU A 269 -10.82 -27.58 9.65
CA LEU A 269 -12.14 -27.18 10.09
C LEU A 269 -12.83 -26.21 9.11
N ILE A 270 -12.13 -25.18 8.67
CA ILE A 270 -12.67 -24.18 7.75
C ILE A 270 -12.98 -24.80 6.38
N ARG A 271 -12.15 -25.72 5.90
CA ARG A 271 -12.40 -26.45 4.65
C ARG A 271 -13.61 -27.35 4.77
N ALA A 272 -13.70 -28.14 5.84
CA ALA A 272 -14.87 -28.96 6.10
C ALA A 272 -16.17 -28.13 6.21
N PHE A 273 -16.08 -26.96 6.83
CA PHE A 273 -17.21 -26.01 6.92
C PHE A 273 -17.62 -25.46 5.55
N ARG A 274 -16.68 -25.18 4.65
CA ARG A 274 -16.95 -24.79 3.25
C ARG A 274 -17.58 -25.94 2.46
N ASP A 275 -17.04 -27.16 2.61
CA ASP A 275 -17.49 -28.34 1.88
C ASP A 275 -18.89 -28.79 2.30
N ALA A 276 -19.32 -28.43 3.51
CA ALA A 276 -20.69 -28.63 3.98
C ALA A 276 -21.74 -27.76 3.25
N GLY A 277 -21.33 -26.99 2.22
CA GLY A 277 -22.22 -26.19 1.39
C GLY A 277 -22.73 -24.90 2.02
N LEU A 278 -22.11 -24.49 3.12
CA LEU A 278 -22.48 -23.28 3.83
C LEU A 278 -22.00 -22.04 3.03
N LYS A 279 -22.82 -20.99 3.02
CA LYS A 279 -22.56 -19.73 2.29
C LYS A 279 -21.34 -19.01 2.89
N THR A 280 -20.13 -19.47 2.57
CA THR A 280 -18.88 -18.83 2.97
C THR A 280 -18.04 -18.48 1.75
N SER A 281 -17.15 -17.48 1.89
CA SER A 281 -16.19 -17.17 0.82
C SER A 281 -15.24 -18.37 0.60
N THR A 282 -15.40 -19.04 -0.54
CA THR A 282 -14.77 -20.32 -0.85
C THR A 282 -13.24 -20.31 -0.93
N ALA A 283 -12.62 -19.13 -1.00
CA ALA A 283 -11.17 -19.04 -1.25
C ALA A 283 -10.42 -18.07 -0.32
N SER A 284 -11.06 -17.61 0.77
CA SER A 284 -10.46 -16.62 1.66
C SER A 284 -9.65 -17.26 2.77
N VAL A 285 -8.38 -16.86 2.93
CA VAL A 285 -7.53 -17.24 4.07
C VAL A 285 -7.84 -16.40 5.33
N ARG A 286 -8.56 -15.28 5.17
CA ARG A 286 -8.86 -14.35 6.27
C ARG A 286 -9.50 -14.98 7.50
N PRO A 287 -10.49 -15.90 7.41
CA PRO A 287 -11.08 -16.53 8.58
C PRO A 287 -10.06 -17.29 9.43
N ALA A 288 -9.16 -18.03 8.77
CA ALA A 288 -8.11 -18.78 9.46
C ALA A 288 -7.17 -17.83 10.22
N ILE A 289 -6.72 -16.77 9.56
CA ILE A 289 -5.86 -15.75 10.17
C ILE A 289 -6.56 -15.08 11.36
N LEU A 290 -7.85 -14.74 11.23
CA LEU A 290 -8.60 -14.09 12.31
C LEU A 290 -8.76 -15.01 13.53
N ILE A 291 -9.21 -16.25 13.32
CA ILE A 291 -9.36 -17.23 14.41
C ILE A 291 -8.02 -17.44 15.09
N SER A 292 -6.95 -17.67 14.32
CA SER A 292 -5.61 -17.90 14.86
C SER A 292 -5.09 -16.72 15.67
N ARG A 293 -5.30 -15.48 15.20
CA ARG A 293 -4.92 -14.27 15.94
C ARG A 293 -5.72 -14.07 17.22
N ILE A 294 -7.02 -14.36 17.21
CA ILE A 294 -7.85 -14.27 18.42
C ILE A 294 -7.34 -15.25 19.46
N LEU A 295 -7.02 -16.49 19.07
CA LEU A 295 -6.45 -17.50 19.96
C LEU A 295 -5.11 -17.03 20.54
N GLN A 296 -4.22 -16.51 19.71
CA GLN A 296 -2.92 -16.00 20.15
C GLN A 296 -3.05 -14.87 21.19
N VAL A 297 -4.00 -13.96 20.97
CA VAL A 297 -4.21 -12.81 21.88
C VAL A 297 -4.93 -13.24 23.18
N ARG A 298 -5.89 -14.16 23.09
CA ARG A 298 -6.71 -14.57 24.24
C ARG A 298 -6.16 -15.80 25.00
N GLY A 299 -5.07 -16.42 24.51
CA GLY A 299 -4.46 -17.58 25.14
C GLY A 299 -5.29 -18.86 25.01
N GLY A 300 -6.10 -18.99 23.93
CA GLY A 300 -6.89 -20.19 23.66
C GLY A 300 -6.11 -21.25 22.86
N HIS A 301 -6.60 -22.49 22.89
CA HIS A 301 -6.06 -23.62 22.14
C HIS A 301 -7.10 -24.23 21.20
N VAL A 302 -6.65 -24.84 20.09
CA VAL A 302 -7.54 -25.47 19.10
C VAL A 302 -8.06 -26.82 19.63
N TYR A 303 -9.10 -26.70 20.44
CA TYR A 303 -9.73 -27.83 21.11
C TYR A 303 -11.23 -27.58 21.32
N ALA A 304 -12.06 -28.61 21.11
CA ALA A 304 -13.53 -28.51 21.21
C ALA A 304 -14.04 -28.10 22.61
N GLY A 305 -13.28 -28.36 23.65
CA GLY A 305 -13.58 -27.92 25.02
C GLY A 305 -13.09 -26.53 25.39
N ASP A 306 -12.33 -25.88 24.50
CA ASP A 306 -11.85 -24.51 24.73
C ASP A 306 -12.93 -23.49 24.30
N THR A 307 -13.45 -22.77 25.28
CA THR A 307 -14.51 -21.78 25.06
C THR A 307 -14.08 -20.61 24.18
N VAL A 308 -12.79 -20.21 24.24
CA VAL A 308 -12.23 -19.15 23.41
C VAL A 308 -12.21 -19.57 21.96
N PHE A 309 -11.78 -20.81 21.68
CA PHE A 309 -11.75 -21.37 20.34
C PHE A 309 -13.14 -21.48 19.72
N VAL A 310 -14.06 -22.13 20.45
CA VAL A 310 -15.45 -22.33 19.97
C VAL A 310 -16.11 -20.98 19.67
N GLN A 311 -15.99 -20.02 20.59
CA GLN A 311 -16.56 -18.68 20.41
C GLN A 311 -15.93 -17.94 19.22
N SER A 312 -14.61 -18.04 19.06
CA SER A 312 -13.92 -17.41 17.91
C SER A 312 -14.38 -17.98 16.58
N CYS A 313 -14.57 -19.30 16.48
CA CYS A 313 -15.13 -19.93 15.29
C CYS A 313 -16.56 -19.45 15.00
N ARG A 314 -17.43 -19.38 16.02
CA ARG A 314 -18.79 -18.85 15.87
C ARG A 314 -18.78 -17.40 15.37
N ASP A 315 -18.00 -16.54 16.03
CA ASP A 315 -17.96 -15.11 15.68
C ASP A 315 -17.43 -14.87 14.26
N VAL A 316 -16.43 -15.63 13.82
CA VAL A 316 -15.81 -15.44 12.49
C VAL A 316 -16.60 -16.15 11.39
N LEU A 317 -16.93 -17.42 11.53
CA LEU A 317 -17.52 -18.21 10.44
C LEU A 317 -19.02 -17.96 10.26
N LEU A 318 -19.80 -17.89 11.35
CA LEU A 318 -21.23 -17.61 11.23
C LEU A 318 -21.51 -16.18 10.82
N SER A 319 -20.68 -15.23 11.22
CA SER A 319 -20.82 -13.85 10.75
C SER A 319 -20.61 -13.69 9.24
N GLN A 320 -19.80 -14.57 8.64
CA GLN A 320 -19.63 -14.60 7.18
C GLN A 320 -20.87 -15.16 6.48
N ALA A 321 -21.43 -16.26 6.99
CA ALA A 321 -22.65 -16.86 6.45
C ALA A 321 -23.81 -15.85 6.44
N ARG A 322 -24.02 -15.13 7.55
CA ARG A 322 -25.03 -14.07 7.69
C ARG A 322 -24.87 -12.94 6.66
N ARG A 323 -23.63 -12.48 6.44
CA ARG A 323 -23.37 -11.44 5.43
C ARG A 323 -23.69 -11.89 4.00
N MET A 324 -23.67 -13.18 3.75
CA MET A 324 -24.05 -13.76 2.45
C MET A 324 -25.55 -14.07 2.33
N GLY A 325 -26.36 -13.58 3.27
CA GLY A 325 -27.83 -13.62 3.21
C GLY A 325 -28.44 -14.94 3.65
N SER A 326 -27.94 -15.55 4.74
CA SER A 326 -28.60 -16.70 5.37
C SER A 326 -29.88 -16.28 6.08
N SER A 327 -30.89 -17.13 6.06
CA SER A 327 -32.09 -16.98 6.88
C SER A 327 -31.83 -17.33 8.35
N PRO A 328 -32.69 -16.93 9.30
CA PRO A 328 -32.52 -17.33 10.70
C PRO A 328 -32.50 -18.86 10.93
N GLU A 329 -33.22 -19.60 10.10
CA GLU A 329 -33.27 -21.07 10.16
C GLU A 329 -31.96 -21.68 9.62
N GLU A 330 -31.46 -21.12 8.50
CA GLU A 330 -30.12 -21.48 7.98
C GLU A 330 -29.01 -21.14 8.98
N ASP A 331 -29.11 -20.04 9.71
CA ASP A 331 -28.15 -19.65 10.73
C ASP A 331 -28.06 -20.68 11.86
N GLN A 332 -29.20 -21.18 12.33
CA GLN A 332 -29.23 -22.23 13.36
C GLN A 332 -28.61 -23.54 12.86
N GLN A 333 -28.94 -23.95 11.64
CA GLN A 333 -28.38 -25.13 11.00
C GLN A 333 -26.87 -25.01 10.76
N ASN A 334 -26.41 -23.81 10.38
CA ASN A 334 -25.00 -23.51 10.22
C ASN A 334 -24.26 -23.62 11.55
N GLU A 335 -24.85 -23.15 12.64
CA GLU A 335 -24.27 -23.24 13.97
C GLU A 335 -24.17 -24.67 14.45
N GLU A 336 -25.24 -25.49 14.30
CA GLU A 336 -25.22 -26.91 14.64
C GLU A 336 -24.16 -27.66 13.84
N THR A 337 -24.05 -27.38 12.54
CA THR A 337 -23.04 -27.97 11.67
C THR A 337 -21.60 -27.59 12.11
N LEU A 338 -21.39 -26.30 12.43
CA LEU A 338 -20.11 -25.84 12.93
C LEU A 338 -19.69 -26.53 14.22
N LEU A 339 -20.61 -26.62 15.19
CA LEU A 339 -20.32 -27.27 16.48
C LEU A 339 -20.04 -28.76 16.32
N ARG A 340 -20.76 -29.45 15.43
CA ARG A 340 -20.48 -30.86 15.09
C ARG A 340 -19.08 -30.99 14.47
N LEU A 341 -18.71 -30.17 13.49
CA LEU A 341 -17.39 -30.22 12.86
C LEU A 341 -16.27 -29.92 13.87
N ILE A 342 -16.47 -28.94 14.75
CA ILE A 342 -15.51 -28.67 15.83
C ILE A 342 -15.32 -29.90 16.70
N HIS A 343 -16.41 -30.58 17.04
CA HIS A 343 -16.32 -31.79 17.87
C HIS A 343 -15.64 -32.96 17.13
N GLU A 344 -15.95 -33.15 15.86
CA GLU A 344 -15.32 -34.19 15.04
C GLU A 344 -13.82 -33.99 14.84
N ILE A 345 -13.42 -32.75 14.51
CA ILE A 345 -12.03 -32.45 14.11
C ILE A 345 -11.15 -32.10 15.32
N CYS A 346 -11.71 -31.44 16.34
CA CYS A 346 -10.96 -30.85 17.43
C CYS A 346 -11.25 -31.53 18.81
N SER A 347 -11.82 -32.73 18.83
CA SER A 347 -12.17 -33.43 20.07
C SER A 347 -10.95 -33.83 20.96
N VAL A 348 -9.78 -34.04 20.34
CA VAL A 348 -8.55 -34.39 21.08
C VAL A 348 -7.66 -33.13 21.19
N PRO A 349 -7.28 -32.71 22.41
CA PRO A 349 -6.34 -31.62 22.57
C PRO A 349 -5.01 -32.00 21.91
N LEU A 350 -4.41 -31.05 21.20
CA LEU A 350 -3.04 -31.21 20.71
C LEU A 350 -2.09 -31.25 21.92
N PRO A 351 -1.04 -32.10 21.88
CA PRO A 351 -0.02 -32.03 22.91
C PRO A 351 0.46 -30.59 22.96
N THR A 352 0.38 -29.98 24.13
CA THR A 352 0.89 -28.64 24.38
C THR A 352 2.40 -28.73 24.13
N VAL A 353 2.81 -28.44 22.91
CA VAL A 353 4.17 -27.99 22.68
C VAL A 353 4.15 -26.63 23.40
N CYS A 354 4.72 -26.66 24.64
CA CYS A 354 5.08 -25.39 25.28
C CYS A 354 5.69 -24.59 24.17
N PRO A 355 5.17 -23.40 23.80
CA PRO A 355 5.93 -22.54 22.92
C PRO A 355 7.24 -22.42 23.68
N THR A 356 8.28 -23.09 23.21
CA THR A 356 9.61 -22.55 23.44
C THR A 356 9.39 -21.12 23.05
N PRO A 357 9.47 -20.15 24.01
CA PRO A 357 9.44 -18.78 23.60
C PRO A 357 10.36 -18.82 22.38
N LYS A 358 9.88 -18.35 21.20
CA LYS A 358 10.81 -17.95 20.17
C LYS A 358 11.74 -17.10 20.98
N ALA A 359 12.71 -17.80 21.54
CA ALA A 359 13.80 -17.17 22.20
C ALA A 359 14.10 -16.17 21.16
N ALA A 360 13.92 -14.92 21.52
CA ALA A 360 14.58 -13.90 20.77
C ALA A 360 15.97 -14.52 20.62
N SER A 361 16.07 -15.42 19.64
CA SER A 361 17.28 -16.13 19.26
C SER A 361 18.09 -15.14 18.46
N HIS A 362 18.32 -14.10 19.16
CA HIS A 362 19.41 -13.24 19.18
C HIS A 362 19.73 -12.95 20.67
N GLU A 363 19.92 -13.99 21.47
CA GLU A 363 21.16 -14.01 22.21
C GLU A 363 22.22 -13.99 21.10
N VAL A 364 22.46 -12.80 20.59
CA VAL A 364 23.73 -12.44 19.98
C VAL A 364 24.72 -13.05 20.95
N GLU A 365 25.57 -13.95 20.45
CA GLU A 365 26.77 -14.33 21.15
C GLU A 365 27.51 -13.04 21.42
N THR A 366 27.14 -12.37 22.51
CA THR A 366 27.69 -11.09 22.96
C THR A 366 29.15 -11.24 23.30
N ASP A 367 29.57 -12.45 23.63
CA ASP A 367 30.94 -12.75 24.04
C ASP A 367 31.93 -12.61 22.87
N ASP A 368 31.58 -12.98 21.65
CA ASP A 368 32.44 -12.81 20.47
C ASP A 368 32.52 -11.35 19.99
N LEU A 369 31.47 -10.57 20.18
CA LEU A 369 31.45 -9.13 19.84
C LEU A 369 32.20 -8.28 20.87
N MET A 370 32.18 -8.75 22.12
CA MET A 370 32.92 -8.10 23.22
C MET A 370 34.44 -8.32 23.12
N ALA A 371 34.88 -9.40 22.49
CA ALA A 371 36.32 -9.66 22.24
C ALA A 371 36.89 -8.78 21.10
N GLU A 372 36.06 -8.36 20.13
CA GLU A 372 36.49 -7.49 19.02
C GLU A 372 36.52 -5.99 19.35
N LEU A 373 35.83 -5.54 20.40
CA LEU A 373 35.59 -4.11 20.69
C LEU A 373 36.57 -3.46 21.68
N GLY A 374 37.57 -4.18 22.19
CA GLY A 374 38.55 -3.64 23.13
C GLY A 374 38.01 -3.39 24.55
N GLU A 375 38.91 -3.10 25.50
CA GLU A 375 38.64 -3.11 26.95
C GLU A 375 37.85 -1.91 27.51
N ASP A 376 37.24 -1.06 26.68
CA ASP A 376 36.56 0.14 27.18
C ASP A 376 35.10 -0.13 27.57
N LYS A 377 34.88 -0.41 28.86
CA LYS A 377 33.62 -0.79 29.46
C LYS A 377 32.47 0.23 29.24
N GLU A 378 32.80 1.52 29.19
CA GLU A 378 31.76 2.57 28.98
C GLU A 378 31.22 2.57 27.55
N VAL A 379 32.09 2.31 26.56
CA VAL A 379 31.69 2.19 25.15
C VAL A 379 30.84 0.94 24.92
N GLN A 380 31.17 -0.15 25.59
CA GLN A 380 30.45 -1.41 25.53
C GLN A 380 29.03 -1.28 26.12
N GLU A 381 28.87 -0.62 27.27
CA GLU A 381 27.53 -0.38 27.88
C GLU A 381 26.68 0.56 27.03
N LEU A 382 27.28 1.59 26.43
CA LEU A 382 26.54 2.53 25.56
C LEU A 382 26.04 1.87 24.27
N LEU A 383 26.84 0.99 23.69
CA LEU A 383 26.50 0.19 22.51
C LEU A 383 25.37 -0.83 22.80
N LEU A 384 25.47 -1.54 23.92
CA LEU A 384 24.43 -2.48 24.36
C LEU A 384 23.11 -1.75 24.64
N ARG A 385 23.13 -0.55 25.18
CA ARG A 385 21.95 0.28 25.41
C ARG A 385 21.31 0.74 24.10
N LYS A 386 22.11 1.12 23.09
CA LYS A 386 21.62 1.49 21.74
C LYS A 386 21.10 0.29 20.96
N LEU A 387 21.69 -0.89 21.10
CA LEU A 387 21.23 -2.14 20.50
C LEU A 387 19.84 -2.54 21.01
N ARG A 388 19.64 -2.49 22.32
CA ARG A 388 18.33 -2.78 22.95
C ARG A 388 17.25 -1.80 22.53
N GLN A 389 17.61 -0.54 22.24
CA GLN A 389 16.65 0.50 21.84
C GLN A 389 16.29 0.47 20.35
N LYS A 390 17.13 -0.05 19.46
CA LYS A 390 16.95 0.06 18.00
C LYS A 390 16.72 -1.25 17.26
N GLY A 391 16.80 -2.42 17.91
CA GLY A 391 16.59 -3.71 17.26
C GLY A 391 17.49 -3.99 16.05
N LEU A 392 18.71 -3.43 16.03
CA LEU A 392 19.65 -3.55 14.91
C LEU A 392 20.38 -4.90 14.93
N ASN A 393 20.62 -5.48 13.75
CA ASN A 393 21.33 -6.74 13.61
C ASN A 393 22.85 -6.56 13.45
N ARG A 394 23.62 -7.66 13.62
CA ARG A 394 25.10 -7.70 13.61
C ARG A 394 25.73 -7.06 12.37
N LYS A 395 25.17 -7.29 11.17
CA LYS A 395 25.69 -6.74 9.90
C LYS A 395 25.60 -5.22 9.85
N GLN A 396 24.50 -4.66 10.31
CA GLN A 396 24.26 -3.21 10.32
C GLN A 396 25.17 -2.49 11.32
N LEU A 397 25.58 -3.18 12.40
CA LEU A 397 26.52 -2.65 13.38
C LEU A 397 27.96 -2.64 12.84
N THR A 398 28.36 -3.71 12.17
CA THR A 398 29.72 -3.82 11.59
C THR A 398 29.93 -2.80 10.47
N GLU A 399 28.90 -2.44 9.74
CA GLU A 399 28.97 -1.36 8.73
C GLU A 399 29.05 0.04 9.36
N LEU A 400 28.32 0.26 10.46
CA LEU A 400 28.34 1.53 11.20
C LEU A 400 29.68 1.79 11.95
N LEU A 401 30.37 0.73 12.34
CA LEU A 401 31.68 0.84 13.01
C LEU A 401 32.85 0.96 12.02
N LYS A 402 32.63 0.71 10.72
CA LYS A 402 33.63 0.88 9.65
C LYS A 402 33.51 2.22 8.92
N SER A 403 32.43 2.99 9.17
CA SER A 403 32.22 4.34 8.65
C SER A 403 32.60 5.38 9.71
#